data_d7d34c000d050551ae011ed89c121bd0
#
_entry.id   d7d34c000d050551ae011ed89c121bd0
#
_cell.length_a   1.000
_cell.length_b   1.000
_cell.length_c   1.000
_cell.angle_alpha   90.00
_cell.angle_beta   90.00
_cell.angle_gamma   90.00
#
_symmetry.space_group_name_H-M   'P 1'
#
loop_
_entity.id
_entity.type
_entity.pdbx_description
1 polymer ?
#
loop_
_entity_poly.entity_id
_entity_poly.type
_entity_poly.pdbx_seq_one_letter_code
_entity_poly.pdbx_strand_id
1 'polypeptide(L)'
;MEQQDIRLTTSEISALWTTYIKSSALNCFYTHFLTYLRDESIISLIEDSLKTNVETMREIEKLCVSEGFPIPSGFTEKDVDTSAPPLYTDIFVLSFVYRGGQVTSSHFTTIVSSVARSDVYDFFEKCLTKALSLYKRSLQLMLEKGIYDRPPKINYPKSIEYIDHQPSLLETWLGETRPLNALELSELFFVIERNCIGIILLKGFIQTSRDKEVKEYLKKGKKLSEKQITAFNNVLVKDDAFPTYPVSMEVTDSTIAPFSEKLMLFFISSSNSVGLSTLCHAITMSTRKDLAVHYMLFVTEIMKYGAAGLKLLVERGWMEQPPQQEDRKDLSK
;
A
#
# COMPACT_ATOMS: atom_id res chain seq x y z
N MET A 1 -6.09 -1.75 -39.75
CA MET A 1 -7.08 -1.35 -38.72
C MET A 1 -6.44 -0.21 -37.93
N GLU A 2 -7.04 0.97 -37.97
CA GLU A 2 -6.57 2.07 -37.14
C GLU A 2 -6.82 1.70 -35.65
N GLN A 3 -5.89 2.06 -34.79
CA GLN A 3 -5.93 1.72 -33.34
C GLN A 3 -7.22 2.18 -32.62
N GLN A 4 -7.94 3.14 -33.19
CA GLN A 4 -9.19 3.70 -32.67
C GLN A 4 -10.40 2.76 -32.74
N ASP A 5 -10.32 1.63 -33.49
CA ASP A 5 -11.43 0.67 -33.62
C ASP A 5 -11.39 -0.45 -32.56
N ILE A 6 -10.38 -0.51 -31.70
CA ILE A 6 -10.24 -1.54 -30.69
C ILE A 6 -10.75 -1.03 -29.35
N ARG A 7 -11.88 -1.58 -28.86
CA ARG A 7 -12.44 -1.25 -27.54
C ARG A 7 -11.49 -1.64 -26.41
N LEU A 8 -11.58 -0.91 -25.29
CA LEU A 8 -10.86 -1.23 -24.06
C LEU A 8 -11.27 -2.63 -23.56
N THR A 9 -10.28 -3.41 -23.17
CA THR A 9 -10.46 -4.69 -22.48
C THR A 9 -10.82 -4.49 -21.02
N THR A 10 -11.27 -5.54 -20.32
CA THR A 10 -11.54 -5.50 -18.89
C THR A 10 -10.28 -5.15 -18.07
N SER A 11 -9.09 -5.58 -18.51
CA SER A 11 -7.82 -5.23 -17.87
C SER A 11 -7.53 -3.74 -17.97
N GLU A 12 -7.73 -3.14 -19.15
CA GLU A 12 -7.52 -1.71 -19.38
C GLU A 12 -8.53 -0.85 -18.63
N ILE A 13 -9.81 -1.21 -18.67
CA ILE A 13 -10.87 -0.54 -17.90
C ILE A 13 -10.56 -0.58 -16.40
N SER A 14 -10.21 -1.76 -15.87
CA SER A 14 -9.85 -1.95 -14.47
C SER A 14 -8.63 -1.12 -14.07
N ALA A 15 -7.60 -1.07 -14.92
CA ALA A 15 -6.40 -0.30 -14.70
C ALA A 15 -6.69 1.21 -14.65
N LEU A 16 -7.43 1.74 -15.61
CA LEU A 16 -7.81 3.15 -15.66
C LEU A 16 -8.67 3.54 -14.45
N TRP A 17 -9.73 2.76 -14.16
CA TRP A 17 -10.63 3.00 -13.03
C TRP A 17 -9.88 2.98 -11.69
N THR A 18 -9.11 1.93 -11.43
CA THR A 18 -8.37 1.77 -10.17
C THR A 18 -7.33 2.88 -9.97
N THR A 19 -6.63 3.26 -11.05
CA THR A 19 -5.62 4.31 -11.01
C THR A 19 -6.25 5.67 -10.72
N TYR A 20 -7.38 5.99 -11.35
CA TYR A 20 -8.11 7.23 -11.09
C TYR A 20 -8.53 7.36 -9.62
N ILE A 21 -9.21 6.34 -9.09
CA ILE A 21 -9.68 6.33 -7.69
C ILE A 21 -8.51 6.48 -6.71
N LYS A 22 -7.41 5.73 -6.91
CA LYS A 22 -6.24 5.81 -6.03
C LYS A 22 -5.53 7.15 -6.13
N SER A 23 -5.39 7.70 -7.34
CA SER A 23 -4.76 9.01 -7.53
C SER A 23 -5.58 10.13 -6.89
N SER A 24 -6.91 10.10 -7.03
CA SER A 24 -7.78 11.08 -6.38
C SER A 24 -7.69 11.02 -4.84
N ALA A 25 -7.63 9.81 -4.27
CA ALA A 25 -7.41 9.63 -2.83
C ALA A 25 -6.06 10.21 -2.37
N LEU A 26 -4.97 9.91 -3.09
CA LEU A 26 -3.63 10.42 -2.78
C LEU A 26 -3.56 11.95 -2.90
N ASN A 27 -4.27 12.56 -3.86
CA ASN A 27 -4.32 13.99 -4.00
C ASN A 27 -4.86 14.68 -2.73
N CYS A 28 -5.87 14.12 -2.07
CA CYS A 28 -6.36 14.64 -0.80
C CYS A 28 -5.26 14.66 0.28
N PHE A 29 -4.45 13.59 0.36
CA PHE A 29 -3.33 13.53 1.31
C PHE A 29 -2.27 14.58 0.98
N TYR A 30 -1.82 14.65 -0.28
CA TYR A 30 -0.79 15.59 -0.69
C TYR A 30 -1.24 17.04 -0.54
N THR A 31 -2.49 17.34 -0.86
CA THR A 31 -3.07 18.68 -0.66
C THR A 31 -3.02 19.09 0.81
N HIS A 32 -3.40 18.21 1.73
CA HIS A 32 -3.29 18.54 3.16
C HIS A 32 -1.83 18.64 3.63
N PHE A 33 -0.95 17.74 3.20
CA PHE A 33 0.47 17.79 3.60
C PHE A 33 1.13 19.11 3.20
N LEU A 34 0.85 19.62 2.01
CA LEU A 34 1.40 20.89 1.52
C LEU A 34 0.97 22.12 2.35
N THR A 35 -0.10 22.01 3.14
CA THR A 35 -0.54 23.15 3.97
C THR A 35 0.37 23.46 5.14
N TYR A 36 1.20 22.50 5.57
CA TYR A 36 1.97 22.63 6.81
C TYR A 36 3.43 22.18 6.75
N LEU A 37 3.84 21.46 5.71
CA LEU A 37 5.24 21.02 5.56
C LEU A 37 6.20 22.19 5.62
N ARG A 38 7.36 21.97 6.25
CA ARG A 38 8.40 23.00 6.42
C ARG A 38 9.70 22.66 5.70
N ASP A 39 9.95 21.39 5.45
CA ASP A 39 11.14 20.92 4.76
C ASP A 39 10.98 21.08 3.24
N GLU A 40 11.72 22.02 2.65
CA GLU A 40 11.62 22.37 1.24
C GLU A 40 11.87 21.17 0.30
N SER A 41 12.75 20.25 0.71
CA SER A 41 13.04 19.05 -0.09
C SER A 41 11.85 18.09 -0.11
N ILE A 42 11.10 17.99 0.99
CA ILE A 42 9.89 17.18 1.08
C ILE A 42 8.73 17.90 0.36
N ILE A 43 8.60 19.22 0.52
CA ILE A 43 7.60 20.03 -0.19
C ILE A 43 7.74 19.82 -1.71
N SER A 44 8.93 19.99 -2.27
CA SER A 44 9.19 19.77 -3.71
C SER A 44 8.81 18.37 -4.17
N LEU A 45 9.07 17.34 -3.35
CA LEU A 45 8.71 15.96 -3.66
C LEU A 45 7.18 15.76 -3.70
N ILE A 46 6.45 16.38 -2.77
CA ILE A 46 4.98 16.29 -2.68
C ILE A 46 4.32 17.09 -3.82
N GLU A 47 4.81 18.28 -4.14
CA GLU A 47 4.31 19.10 -5.26
C GLU A 47 4.42 18.34 -6.59
N ASP A 48 5.57 17.72 -6.86
CA ASP A 48 5.79 16.91 -8.06
C ASP A 48 4.87 15.66 -8.08
N SER A 49 4.63 15.07 -6.92
CA SER A 49 3.73 13.92 -6.78
C SER A 49 2.28 14.31 -7.05
N LEU A 50 1.83 15.42 -6.48
CA LEU A 50 0.49 15.97 -6.70
C LEU A 50 0.28 16.33 -8.17
N LYS A 51 1.24 17.05 -8.77
CA LYS A 51 1.21 17.41 -10.19
C LYS A 51 1.12 16.16 -11.07
N THR A 52 1.95 15.16 -10.80
CA THR A 52 1.94 13.88 -11.53
C THR A 52 0.59 13.17 -11.44
N ASN A 53 -0.01 13.12 -10.26
CA ASN A 53 -1.32 12.50 -10.08
C ASN A 53 -2.42 13.26 -10.81
N VAL A 54 -2.41 14.60 -10.76
CA VAL A 54 -3.38 15.44 -11.49
C VAL A 54 -3.26 15.23 -13.00
N GLU A 55 -2.04 15.17 -13.53
CA GLU A 55 -1.80 14.86 -14.95
C GLU A 55 -2.29 13.46 -15.31
N THR A 56 -2.02 12.47 -14.46
CA THR A 56 -2.48 11.09 -14.64
C THR A 56 -4.00 11.02 -14.69
N MET A 57 -4.70 11.68 -13.79
CA MET A 57 -6.16 11.72 -13.77
C MET A 57 -6.73 12.38 -15.03
N ARG A 58 -6.16 13.49 -15.48
CA ARG A 58 -6.58 14.18 -16.72
C ARG A 58 -6.42 13.32 -17.99
N GLU A 59 -5.34 12.54 -18.07
CA GLU A 59 -5.16 11.62 -19.20
C GLU A 59 -6.18 10.47 -19.15
N ILE A 60 -6.50 9.95 -17.97
CA ILE A 60 -7.57 8.95 -17.81
C ILE A 60 -8.93 9.55 -18.20
N GLU A 61 -9.24 10.77 -17.79
CA GLU A 61 -10.48 11.45 -18.15
C GLU A 61 -10.62 11.57 -19.68
N LYS A 62 -9.55 11.94 -20.38
CA LYS A 62 -9.55 12.00 -21.85
C LYS A 62 -9.82 10.64 -22.49
N LEU A 63 -9.18 9.57 -21.98
CA LEU A 63 -9.41 8.21 -22.45
C LEU A 63 -10.85 7.78 -22.17
N CYS A 64 -11.40 8.06 -21.00
CA CYS A 64 -12.80 7.75 -20.68
C CYS A 64 -13.76 8.48 -21.63
N VAL A 65 -13.55 9.76 -21.88
CA VAL A 65 -14.40 10.54 -22.78
C VAL A 65 -14.33 10.03 -24.23
N SER A 66 -13.12 9.72 -24.74
CA SER A 66 -12.95 9.20 -26.11
C SER A 66 -13.61 7.84 -26.32
N GLU A 67 -13.72 7.02 -25.28
CA GLU A 67 -14.34 5.71 -25.30
C GLU A 67 -15.85 5.74 -24.97
N GLY A 68 -16.41 6.90 -24.63
CA GLY A 68 -17.78 7.00 -24.11
C GLY A 68 -17.97 6.31 -22.74
N PHE A 69 -16.92 6.17 -21.97
CA PHE A 69 -16.88 5.51 -20.67
C PHE A 69 -17.05 6.54 -19.55
N PRO A 70 -17.88 6.28 -18.52
CA PRO A 70 -18.07 7.23 -17.42
C PRO A 70 -16.75 7.49 -16.66
N ILE A 71 -16.45 8.77 -16.41
CA ILE A 71 -15.33 9.17 -15.58
C ILE A 71 -15.63 8.76 -14.12
N PRO A 72 -14.73 8.05 -13.42
CA PRO A 72 -14.92 7.74 -12.01
C PRO A 72 -15.07 9.01 -11.16
N SER A 73 -15.89 8.98 -10.13
CA SER A 73 -16.07 10.13 -9.23
C SER A 73 -14.87 10.33 -8.31
N GLY A 74 -14.38 9.25 -7.73
CA GLY A 74 -13.21 9.27 -6.83
C GLY A 74 -13.40 10.10 -5.55
N PHE A 75 -12.32 10.76 -5.15
CA PHE A 75 -12.24 11.66 -4.00
C PHE A 75 -12.01 13.09 -4.47
N THR A 76 -12.55 14.04 -3.71
CA THR A 76 -12.57 15.46 -4.08
C THR A 76 -12.11 16.33 -2.91
N GLU A 77 -12.14 17.63 -3.09
CA GLU A 77 -11.92 18.63 -2.03
C GLU A 77 -12.85 18.49 -0.82
N LYS A 78 -14.01 17.82 -0.98
CA LYS A 78 -14.92 17.51 0.13
C LYS A 78 -14.38 16.44 1.08
N ASP A 79 -13.37 15.71 0.64
CA ASP A 79 -12.74 14.64 1.40
C ASP A 79 -11.48 15.08 2.15
N VAL A 80 -11.08 16.37 2.03
CA VAL A 80 -9.92 16.95 2.70
C VAL A 80 -10.24 18.32 3.28
N ASP A 81 -9.84 18.54 4.53
CA ASP A 81 -9.89 19.85 5.20
C ASP A 81 -8.47 20.43 5.22
N THR A 82 -8.23 21.41 4.36
CA THR A 82 -6.93 22.10 4.26
C THR A 82 -6.68 23.10 5.39
N SER A 83 -7.70 23.42 6.19
CA SER A 83 -7.59 24.27 7.37
C SER A 83 -7.28 23.49 8.65
N ALA A 84 -7.38 22.15 8.60
CA ALA A 84 -7.07 21.31 9.74
C ALA A 84 -5.56 21.38 10.09
N PRO A 85 -5.21 21.36 11.39
CA PRO A 85 -3.82 21.34 11.82
C PRO A 85 -3.08 20.09 11.30
N PRO A 86 -1.73 20.11 11.26
CA PRO A 86 -0.93 18.94 10.91
C PRO A 86 -1.34 17.73 11.73
N LEU A 87 -1.60 16.59 11.07
CA LEU A 87 -1.85 15.31 11.75
C LEU A 87 -0.58 14.47 11.85
N TYR A 88 0.36 14.67 10.96
CA TYR A 88 1.61 13.91 10.86
C TYR A 88 2.81 14.85 10.73
N THR A 89 3.99 14.36 11.13
CA THR A 89 5.26 15.08 10.97
C THR A 89 5.77 15.00 9.52
N ASP A 90 6.71 15.88 9.17
CA ASP A 90 7.40 15.87 7.86
C ASP A 90 8.08 14.53 7.59
N ILE A 91 8.67 13.90 8.62
CA ILE A 91 9.31 12.58 8.52
C ILE A 91 8.30 11.49 8.14
N PHE A 92 7.11 11.50 8.75
CA PHE A 92 6.06 10.57 8.36
C PHE A 92 5.64 10.80 6.90
N VAL A 93 5.47 12.05 6.48
CA VAL A 93 5.08 12.37 5.09
C VAL A 93 6.11 11.84 4.10
N LEU A 94 7.41 12.01 4.36
CA LEU A 94 8.47 11.44 3.53
C LEU A 94 8.38 9.90 3.46
N SER A 95 8.18 9.24 4.60
CA SER A 95 8.02 7.78 4.67
C SER A 95 6.76 7.31 3.95
N PHE A 96 5.67 8.07 4.03
CA PHE A 96 4.42 7.80 3.31
C PHE A 96 4.64 7.84 1.78
N VAL A 97 5.35 8.84 1.27
CA VAL A 97 5.65 8.96 -0.17
C VAL A 97 6.64 7.90 -0.63
N TYR A 98 7.66 7.61 0.15
CA TYR A 98 8.58 6.52 -0.14
C TYR A 98 7.83 5.18 -0.32
N ARG A 99 6.93 4.87 0.61
CA ARG A 99 6.08 3.67 0.51
C ARG A 99 5.08 3.75 -0.64
N GLY A 100 4.50 4.92 -0.85
CA GLY A 100 3.65 5.17 -2.00
C GLY A 100 4.36 4.85 -3.32
N GLY A 101 5.60 5.30 -3.48
CA GLY A 101 6.44 5.02 -4.65
C GLY A 101 6.69 3.53 -4.86
N GLN A 102 7.00 2.78 -3.78
CA GLN A 102 7.15 1.32 -3.86
C GLN A 102 5.87 0.61 -4.33
N VAL A 103 4.74 0.94 -3.69
CA VAL A 103 3.44 0.32 -3.98
C VAL A 103 2.97 0.64 -5.39
N THR A 104 3.09 1.89 -5.81
CA THR A 104 2.69 2.33 -7.16
C THR A 104 3.58 1.73 -8.24
N SER A 105 4.87 1.62 -8.03
CA SER A 105 5.79 0.96 -8.98
C SER A 105 5.40 -0.50 -9.20
N SER A 106 5.16 -1.26 -8.14
CA SER A 106 4.70 -2.65 -8.24
C SER A 106 3.34 -2.75 -8.94
N HIS A 107 2.41 -1.84 -8.62
CA HIS A 107 1.09 -1.80 -9.23
C HIS A 107 1.16 -1.52 -10.74
N PHE A 108 1.91 -0.52 -11.16
CA PHE A 108 2.05 -0.19 -12.58
C PHE A 108 2.84 -1.24 -13.35
N THR A 109 3.80 -1.93 -12.75
CA THR A 109 4.46 -3.09 -13.37
C THR A 109 3.44 -4.18 -13.72
N THR A 110 2.52 -4.48 -12.80
CA THR A 110 1.44 -5.45 -13.03
C THR A 110 0.51 -4.99 -14.15
N ILE A 111 0.15 -3.70 -14.19
CA ILE A 111 -0.73 -3.14 -15.22
C ILE A 111 -0.06 -3.23 -16.59
N VAL A 112 1.16 -2.74 -16.75
CA VAL A 112 1.90 -2.72 -18.03
C VAL A 112 1.99 -4.14 -18.62
N SER A 113 2.13 -5.17 -17.78
CA SER A 113 2.16 -6.57 -18.23
C SER A 113 0.80 -7.16 -18.58
N SER A 114 -0.32 -6.41 -18.38
CA SER A 114 -1.69 -6.91 -18.56
C SER A 114 -2.54 -6.09 -19.54
N VAL A 115 -2.00 -5.00 -20.09
CA VAL A 115 -2.66 -4.15 -21.10
C VAL A 115 -2.01 -4.36 -22.46
N ALA A 116 -2.78 -4.22 -23.53
CA ALA A 116 -2.33 -4.54 -24.89
C ALA A 116 -2.53 -3.38 -25.90
N ARG A 117 -3.51 -2.51 -25.68
CA ARG A 117 -3.75 -1.36 -26.57
C ARG A 117 -2.63 -0.35 -26.40
N SER A 118 -1.97 0.04 -27.47
CA SER A 118 -0.70 0.78 -27.42
C SER A 118 -0.80 2.12 -26.69
N ASP A 119 -1.88 2.88 -26.88
CA ASP A 119 -2.08 4.17 -26.19
C ASP A 119 -2.21 3.99 -24.67
N VAL A 120 -2.89 2.92 -24.24
CA VAL A 120 -3.02 2.55 -22.81
C VAL A 120 -1.68 2.04 -22.28
N TYR A 121 -0.97 1.23 -23.04
CA TYR A 121 0.37 0.75 -22.69
C TYR A 121 1.33 1.92 -22.48
N ASP A 122 1.45 2.81 -23.47
CA ASP A 122 2.34 3.98 -23.43
C ASP A 122 2.01 4.91 -22.26
N PHE A 123 0.72 5.06 -21.94
CA PHE A 123 0.26 5.82 -20.79
C PHE A 123 0.76 5.19 -19.47
N PHE A 124 0.56 3.89 -19.28
CA PHE A 124 0.97 3.23 -18.03
C PHE A 124 2.47 3.02 -17.93
N GLU A 125 3.20 2.89 -19.04
CA GLU A 125 4.66 2.91 -19.03
C GLU A 125 5.22 4.25 -18.51
N LYS A 126 4.63 5.37 -18.92
CA LYS A 126 4.95 6.70 -18.36
C LYS A 126 4.63 6.79 -16.88
N CYS A 127 3.48 6.24 -16.44
CA CYS A 127 3.13 6.18 -15.03
C CYS A 127 4.14 5.35 -14.22
N LEU A 128 4.58 4.21 -14.73
CA LEU A 128 5.61 3.37 -14.11
C LEU A 128 6.94 4.12 -13.98
N THR A 129 7.38 4.77 -15.04
CA THR A 129 8.62 5.56 -15.04
C THR A 129 8.58 6.67 -13.99
N LYS A 130 7.45 7.40 -13.88
CA LYS A 130 7.26 8.44 -12.88
C LYS A 130 7.23 7.85 -11.44
N ALA A 131 6.58 6.70 -11.23
CA ALA A 131 6.55 6.03 -9.94
C ALA A 131 7.93 5.55 -9.48
N LEU A 132 8.74 4.98 -10.38
CA LEU A 132 10.14 4.59 -10.10
C LEU A 132 11.02 5.80 -9.77
N SER A 133 10.83 6.92 -10.49
CA SER A 133 11.52 8.18 -10.20
C SER A 133 11.15 8.71 -8.81
N LEU A 134 9.87 8.70 -8.46
CA LEU A 134 9.39 9.11 -7.14
C LEU A 134 9.98 8.25 -6.03
N TYR A 135 9.95 6.93 -6.20
CA TYR A 135 10.56 5.98 -5.27
C TYR A 135 12.05 6.27 -5.07
N LYS A 136 12.81 6.43 -6.16
CA LYS A 136 14.25 6.71 -6.10
C LYS A 136 14.55 8.02 -5.37
N ARG A 137 13.84 9.09 -5.69
CA ARG A 137 14.03 10.42 -5.06
C ARG A 137 13.68 10.40 -3.56
N SER A 138 12.57 9.77 -3.19
CA SER A 138 12.18 9.64 -1.77
C SER A 138 13.17 8.77 -0.99
N LEU A 139 13.66 7.67 -1.56
CA LEU A 139 14.70 6.84 -0.95
C LEU A 139 16.01 7.63 -0.74
N GLN A 140 16.46 8.38 -1.75
CA GLN A 140 17.65 9.21 -1.62
C GLN A 140 17.51 10.23 -0.50
N LEU A 141 16.36 10.90 -0.41
CA LEU A 141 16.09 11.88 0.63
C LEU A 141 16.04 11.24 2.02
N MET A 142 15.48 10.04 2.16
CA MET A 142 15.52 9.29 3.43
C MET A 142 16.94 8.91 3.84
N LEU A 143 17.79 8.54 2.88
CA LEU A 143 19.21 8.24 3.12
C LEU A 143 19.99 9.48 3.54
N GLU A 144 19.80 10.61 2.87
CA GLU A 144 20.44 11.90 3.18
C GLU A 144 20.05 12.41 4.57
N LYS A 145 18.79 12.22 4.96
CA LYS A 145 18.29 12.59 6.29
C LYS A 145 18.65 11.57 7.40
N GLY A 146 19.25 10.44 7.05
CA GLY A 146 19.62 9.39 8.01
C GLY A 146 18.43 8.66 8.64
N ILE A 147 17.26 8.67 8.00
CA ILE A 147 16.03 8.05 8.52
C ILE A 147 15.62 6.78 7.77
N TYR A 148 16.47 6.31 6.88
CA TYR A 148 16.21 5.06 6.15
C TYR A 148 16.73 3.86 6.93
N ASP A 149 15.82 3.03 7.40
CA ASP A 149 16.14 1.75 8.03
C ASP A 149 16.55 0.72 6.97
N ARG A 150 17.73 0.15 7.13
CA ARG A 150 18.25 -0.86 6.22
C ARG A 150 17.85 -2.25 6.68
N PRO A 151 17.50 -3.16 5.76
CA PRO A 151 17.33 -4.57 6.08
C PRO A 151 18.58 -5.15 6.79
N PRO A 152 18.44 -6.22 7.59
CA PRO A 152 19.54 -6.85 8.28
C PRO A 152 20.68 -7.23 7.34
N LYS A 153 21.92 -7.08 7.79
CA LYS A 153 23.11 -7.52 7.07
C LYS A 153 23.52 -8.90 7.55
N ILE A 154 23.95 -9.74 6.64
CA ILE A 154 24.57 -11.04 6.93
C ILE A 154 26.01 -11.05 6.44
N ASN A 155 26.82 -11.96 6.98
CA ASN A 155 28.16 -12.22 6.44
C ASN A 155 28.03 -12.84 5.04
N TYR A 156 28.95 -12.49 4.16
CA TYR A 156 29.01 -13.12 2.84
C TYR A 156 29.33 -14.60 2.96
N PRO A 157 28.65 -15.47 2.22
CA PRO A 157 28.97 -16.89 2.20
C PRO A 157 30.41 -17.13 1.67
N LYS A 158 31.13 -18.03 2.28
CA LYS A 158 32.52 -18.37 1.85
C LYS A 158 32.55 -19.40 0.74
N SER A 159 31.51 -20.20 0.60
CA SER A 159 31.36 -21.28 -0.37
C SER A 159 29.90 -21.45 -0.77
N ILE A 160 29.65 -22.12 -1.89
CA ILE A 160 28.30 -22.55 -2.28
C ILE A 160 28.01 -23.85 -1.51
N GLU A 161 26.88 -23.86 -0.81
CA GLU A 161 26.39 -25.00 -0.03
C GLU A 161 25.00 -25.41 -0.53
N TYR A 162 24.71 -26.70 -0.40
CA TYR A 162 23.41 -27.27 -0.74
C TYR A 162 22.65 -27.61 0.54
N ILE A 163 21.30 -27.52 0.50
CA ILE A 163 20.47 -27.92 1.64
C ILE A 163 20.38 -29.45 1.68
N ASP A 164 20.94 -30.04 2.71
CA ASP A 164 20.96 -31.50 2.90
C ASP A 164 19.70 -32.00 3.62
N HIS A 165 19.10 -31.17 4.47
CA HIS A 165 17.90 -31.50 5.26
C HIS A 165 16.99 -30.29 5.41
N GLN A 166 15.69 -30.54 5.25
CA GLN A 166 14.65 -29.53 5.54
C GLN A 166 13.73 -30.07 6.64
N PRO A 167 13.76 -29.50 7.86
CA PRO A 167 12.94 -29.97 8.95
C PRO A 167 11.45 -30.04 8.60
N SER A 168 10.75 -31.06 9.08
CA SER A 168 9.30 -31.16 9.02
C SER A 168 8.64 -30.11 9.92
N LEU A 169 7.32 -29.90 9.80
CA LEU A 169 6.60 -29.01 10.72
C LEU A 169 6.71 -29.46 12.16
N LEU A 170 6.69 -30.79 12.40
CA LEU A 170 6.78 -31.34 13.75
C LEU A 170 8.17 -31.08 14.36
N GLU A 171 9.24 -31.35 13.61
CA GLU A 171 10.62 -31.06 14.03
C GLU A 171 10.82 -29.57 14.31
N THR A 172 10.27 -28.71 13.44
CA THR A 172 10.29 -27.26 13.63
C THR A 172 9.57 -26.82 14.91
N TRP A 173 8.45 -27.44 15.26
CA TRP A 173 7.72 -27.20 16.51
C TRP A 173 8.47 -27.72 17.75
N LEU A 174 9.26 -28.78 17.59
CA LEU A 174 10.12 -29.30 18.64
C LEU A 174 11.42 -28.50 18.86
N GLY A 175 11.61 -27.44 18.04
CA GLY A 175 12.73 -26.51 18.18
C GLY A 175 13.86 -26.69 17.17
N GLU A 176 13.76 -27.66 16.27
CA GLU A 176 14.73 -27.85 15.19
C GLU A 176 14.46 -26.89 14.04
N THR A 177 15.07 -25.71 14.13
CA THR A 177 14.99 -24.70 13.06
C THR A 177 16.40 -24.39 12.57
N ARG A 178 16.59 -24.35 11.25
CA ARG A 178 17.81 -23.76 10.71
C ARG A 178 17.78 -22.24 10.86
N PRO A 179 18.93 -21.56 10.88
CA PRO A 179 18.99 -20.11 10.87
C PRO A 179 18.23 -19.50 9.69
N LEU A 180 17.71 -18.29 9.88
CA LEU A 180 17.09 -17.51 8.83
C LEU A 180 18.08 -17.19 7.72
N ASN A 181 17.69 -17.39 6.47
CA ASN A 181 18.49 -16.99 5.32
C ASN A 181 18.19 -15.53 4.88
N ALA A 182 18.94 -15.02 3.90
CA ALA A 182 18.81 -13.65 3.40
C ALA A 182 17.40 -13.33 2.86
N LEU A 183 16.75 -14.29 2.20
CA LEU A 183 15.39 -14.12 1.66
C LEU A 183 14.39 -13.91 2.81
N GLU A 184 14.44 -14.79 3.79
CA GLU A 184 13.55 -14.77 4.95
C GLU A 184 13.75 -13.53 5.83
N LEU A 185 14.99 -13.13 6.07
CA LEU A 185 15.33 -11.91 6.81
C LEU A 185 14.81 -10.65 6.09
N SER A 186 14.99 -10.61 4.76
CA SER A 186 14.46 -9.50 3.94
C SER A 186 12.95 -9.40 4.03
N GLU A 187 12.23 -10.52 3.86
CA GLU A 187 10.76 -10.51 3.90
C GLU A 187 10.23 -10.15 5.28
N LEU A 188 10.82 -10.68 6.35
CA LEU A 188 10.45 -10.32 7.72
C LEU A 188 10.63 -8.82 7.97
N PHE A 189 11.75 -8.25 7.55
CA PHE A 189 12.01 -6.82 7.69
C PHE A 189 10.93 -5.98 6.98
N PHE A 190 10.64 -6.25 5.71
CA PHE A 190 9.68 -5.46 4.95
C PHE A 190 8.24 -5.61 5.45
N VAL A 191 7.85 -6.79 5.92
CA VAL A 191 6.54 -7.00 6.54
C VAL A 191 6.41 -6.20 7.84
N ILE A 192 7.44 -6.22 8.70
CA ILE A 192 7.45 -5.48 9.96
C ILE A 192 7.42 -3.97 9.69
N GLU A 193 8.33 -3.47 8.86
CA GLU A 193 8.43 -2.04 8.51
C GLU A 193 7.10 -1.49 7.98
N ARG A 194 6.45 -2.22 7.06
CA ARG A 194 5.15 -1.84 6.52
C ARG A 194 4.08 -1.72 7.61
N ASN A 195 4.00 -2.68 8.52
CA ASN A 195 3.05 -2.64 9.62
C ASN A 195 3.33 -1.46 10.56
N CYS A 196 4.59 -1.11 10.82
CA CYS A 196 4.94 0.04 11.64
C CYS A 196 4.43 1.35 11.02
N ILE A 197 4.65 1.58 9.73
CA ILE A 197 4.11 2.74 9.00
C ILE A 197 2.58 2.76 9.04
N GLY A 198 1.97 1.60 8.82
CA GLY A 198 0.51 1.44 8.91
C GLY A 198 -0.06 1.81 10.28
N ILE A 199 0.63 1.43 11.37
CA ILE A 199 0.23 1.79 12.74
C ILE A 199 0.25 3.30 12.96
N ILE A 200 1.26 4.01 12.44
CA ILE A 200 1.34 5.47 12.57
C ILE A 200 0.16 6.13 11.85
N LEU A 201 -0.12 5.71 10.62
CA LEU A 201 -1.27 6.20 9.86
C LEU A 201 -2.58 5.94 10.62
N LEU A 202 -2.77 4.72 11.11
CA LEU A 202 -3.95 4.31 11.89
C LEU A 202 -4.09 5.08 13.20
N LYS A 203 -2.99 5.41 13.91
CA LYS A 203 -3.04 6.22 15.12
C LYS A 203 -3.66 7.59 14.84
N GLY A 204 -3.21 8.29 13.80
CA GLY A 204 -3.77 9.59 13.42
C GLY A 204 -5.25 9.49 13.03
N PHE A 205 -5.63 8.50 12.24
CA PHE A 205 -7.03 8.28 11.87
C PHE A 205 -7.93 7.94 13.06
N ILE A 206 -7.48 7.08 13.97
CA ILE A 206 -8.23 6.72 15.20
C ILE A 206 -8.43 7.97 16.08
N GLN A 207 -7.40 8.81 16.18
CA GLN A 207 -7.41 10.03 16.98
C GLN A 207 -8.46 11.02 16.48
N THR A 208 -8.62 11.13 15.17
CA THR A 208 -9.46 12.15 14.51
C THR A 208 -10.83 11.62 14.05
N SER A 209 -11.01 10.32 13.87
CA SER A 209 -12.28 9.72 13.46
C SER A 209 -13.39 9.96 14.48
N ARG A 210 -14.56 10.36 14.00
CA ARG A 210 -15.79 10.62 14.78
C ARG A 210 -16.85 9.54 14.60
N ASP A 211 -16.85 8.85 13.46
CA ASP A 211 -17.74 7.70 13.24
C ASP A 211 -17.30 6.52 14.09
N LYS A 212 -18.19 6.03 14.95
CA LYS A 212 -17.87 4.95 15.90
C LYS A 212 -17.48 3.64 15.21
N GLU A 213 -18.15 3.27 14.13
CA GLU A 213 -17.90 2.01 13.43
C GLU A 213 -16.60 2.07 12.63
N VAL A 214 -16.35 3.20 11.94
CA VAL A 214 -15.07 3.45 11.28
C VAL A 214 -13.93 3.42 12.30
N LYS A 215 -14.07 4.11 13.42
CA LYS A 215 -13.07 4.13 14.49
C LYS A 215 -12.79 2.74 15.05
N GLU A 216 -13.80 1.91 15.27
CA GLU A 216 -13.60 0.52 15.73
C GLU A 216 -12.93 -0.35 14.65
N TYR A 217 -13.26 -0.15 13.38
CA TYR A 217 -12.56 -0.79 12.27
C TYR A 217 -11.08 -0.42 12.26
N LEU A 218 -10.74 0.87 12.35
CA LEU A 218 -9.35 1.35 12.40
C LEU A 218 -8.57 0.78 13.61
N LYS A 219 -9.19 0.70 14.79
CA LYS A 219 -8.60 0.08 15.99
C LYS A 219 -8.30 -1.42 15.77
N LYS A 220 -9.20 -2.14 15.11
CA LYS A 220 -8.96 -3.56 14.77
C LYS A 220 -7.76 -3.71 13.83
N GLY A 221 -7.64 -2.84 12.82
CA GLY A 221 -6.49 -2.81 11.92
C GLY A 221 -5.18 -2.56 12.66
N LYS A 222 -5.15 -1.58 13.57
CA LYS A 222 -3.98 -1.30 14.42
C LYS A 222 -3.57 -2.53 15.24
N LYS A 223 -4.52 -3.19 15.92
CA LYS A 223 -4.25 -4.41 16.69
C LYS A 223 -3.72 -5.55 15.82
N LEU A 224 -4.23 -5.71 14.59
CA LEU A 224 -3.76 -6.71 13.66
C LEU A 224 -2.31 -6.44 13.23
N SER A 225 -1.96 -5.19 12.93
CA SER A 225 -0.59 -4.80 12.62
C SER A 225 0.36 -5.01 13.82
N GLU A 226 -0.05 -4.64 15.03
CA GLU A 226 0.72 -4.88 16.27
C GLU A 226 0.98 -6.37 16.50
N LYS A 227 -0.03 -7.21 16.26
CA LYS A 227 0.08 -8.68 16.36
C LYS A 227 1.10 -9.24 15.36
N GLN A 228 1.10 -8.74 14.12
CA GLN A 228 2.06 -9.15 13.09
C GLN A 228 3.50 -8.75 13.48
N ILE A 229 3.71 -7.49 13.90
CA ILE A 229 5.03 -7.01 14.35
C ILE A 229 5.55 -7.88 15.48
N THR A 230 4.72 -8.16 16.49
CA THR A 230 5.11 -8.98 17.62
C THR A 230 5.49 -10.39 17.19
N ALA A 231 4.65 -11.04 16.36
CA ALA A 231 4.90 -12.40 15.91
C ALA A 231 6.20 -12.53 15.10
N PHE A 232 6.45 -11.61 14.16
CA PHE A 232 7.65 -11.66 13.32
C PHE A 232 8.91 -11.24 14.07
N ASN A 233 8.83 -10.29 15.00
CA ASN A 233 9.97 -9.97 15.87
C ASN A 233 10.31 -11.13 16.81
N ASN A 234 9.33 -11.89 17.29
CA ASN A 234 9.59 -13.10 18.07
C ASN A 234 10.35 -14.17 17.26
N VAL A 235 10.08 -14.28 15.94
CA VAL A 235 10.87 -15.14 15.07
C VAL A 235 12.32 -14.66 15.00
N LEU A 236 12.56 -13.35 14.81
CA LEU A 236 13.92 -12.80 14.77
C LEU A 236 14.67 -13.07 16.09
N VAL A 237 14.04 -12.78 17.22
CA VAL A 237 14.65 -12.99 18.56
C VAL A 237 14.94 -14.47 18.80
N LYS A 238 14.06 -15.38 18.40
CA LYS A 238 14.28 -16.83 18.53
C LYS A 238 15.51 -17.32 17.72
N ASP A 239 15.79 -16.65 16.61
CA ASP A 239 16.93 -16.93 15.75
C ASP A 239 18.19 -16.09 16.12
N ASP A 240 18.23 -15.51 17.31
CA ASP A 240 19.32 -14.66 17.81
C ASP A 240 19.57 -13.41 16.93
N ALA A 241 18.56 -12.98 16.20
CA ALA A 241 18.57 -11.74 15.42
C ALA A 241 17.90 -10.59 16.19
N PHE A 242 18.32 -9.36 15.89
CA PHE A 242 17.73 -8.19 16.53
C PHE A 242 16.31 -7.94 16.03
N PRO A 243 15.37 -7.62 16.94
CA PRO A 243 14.03 -7.20 16.55
C PRO A 243 14.06 -5.89 15.75
N THR A 244 13.18 -5.77 14.79
CA THR A 244 13.07 -4.57 13.93
C THR A 244 11.95 -3.66 14.45
N TYR A 245 12.34 -2.43 14.81
CA TYR A 245 11.42 -1.35 15.14
C TYR A 245 11.87 -0.11 14.38
N PRO A 246 11.17 0.27 13.29
CA PRO A 246 11.51 1.48 12.56
C PRO A 246 11.50 2.71 13.45
N VAL A 247 12.36 3.67 13.13
CA VAL A 247 12.49 4.95 13.84
C VAL A 247 11.14 5.63 14.00
N SER A 248 10.91 6.25 15.15
CA SER A 248 9.66 6.90 15.53
C SER A 248 9.21 7.92 14.50
N MET A 249 8.12 7.60 13.83
CA MET A 249 7.37 8.53 13.01
C MET A 249 6.19 9.00 13.86
N GLU A 250 6.08 10.29 14.06
CA GLU A 250 5.17 10.81 15.06
C GLU A 250 3.85 11.28 14.46
N VAL A 251 2.76 10.97 15.16
CA VAL A 251 1.45 11.60 14.99
C VAL A 251 1.42 12.81 15.91
N THR A 252 0.90 13.94 15.45
CA THR A 252 0.74 15.14 16.29
C THR A 252 -0.38 14.92 17.33
N ASP A 253 -0.62 15.90 18.17
CA ASP A 253 -1.71 15.90 19.14
C ASP A 253 -3.05 16.43 18.58
N SER A 254 -3.13 16.73 17.28
CA SER A 254 -4.33 17.22 16.63
C SER A 254 -5.50 16.21 16.72
N THR A 255 -6.65 16.69 17.17
CA THR A 255 -7.91 15.94 17.20
C THR A 255 -8.89 16.36 16.10
N ILE A 256 -8.45 17.25 15.21
CA ILE A 256 -9.24 17.74 14.08
C ILE A 256 -8.94 16.85 12.86
N ALA A 257 -9.99 16.29 12.26
CA ALA A 257 -9.83 15.38 11.13
C ALA A 257 -9.51 16.16 9.85
N PRO A 258 -8.33 15.94 9.23
CA PRO A 258 -8.05 16.53 7.92
C PRO A 258 -8.68 15.73 6.77
N PHE A 259 -9.16 14.52 7.01
CA PHE A 259 -9.69 13.63 5.99
C PHE A 259 -11.10 13.17 6.35
N SER A 260 -11.95 12.99 5.33
CA SER A 260 -13.29 12.42 5.52
C SER A 260 -13.21 10.97 6.03
N GLU A 261 -14.25 10.54 6.74
CA GLU A 261 -14.39 9.14 7.19
C GLU A 261 -14.39 8.18 5.98
N LYS A 262 -14.98 8.60 4.86
CA LYS A 262 -14.96 7.87 3.58
C LYS A 262 -13.53 7.64 3.11
N LEU A 263 -12.71 8.70 3.08
CA LEU A 263 -11.32 8.61 2.62
C LEU A 263 -10.48 7.75 3.56
N MET A 264 -10.57 7.96 4.87
CA MET A 264 -9.83 7.17 5.86
C MET A 264 -10.17 5.68 5.76
N LEU A 265 -11.46 5.34 5.70
CA LEU A 265 -11.91 3.94 5.58
C LEU A 265 -11.47 3.31 4.26
N PHE A 266 -11.65 4.01 3.14
CA PHE A 266 -11.23 3.55 1.82
C PHE A 266 -9.71 3.28 1.78
N PHE A 267 -8.91 4.23 2.27
CA PHE A 267 -7.45 4.12 2.22
C PHE A 267 -6.94 2.91 2.99
N ILE A 268 -7.45 2.69 4.20
CA ILE A 268 -7.08 1.52 5.01
C ILE A 268 -7.60 0.23 4.38
N SER A 269 -8.86 0.20 3.90
CA SER A 269 -9.43 -0.99 3.27
C SER A 269 -8.67 -1.39 1.99
N SER A 270 -8.31 -0.41 1.16
CA SER A 270 -7.55 -0.65 -0.08
C SER A 270 -6.10 -1.09 0.21
N SER A 271 -5.51 -0.62 1.31
CA SER A 271 -4.16 -1.01 1.74
C SER A 271 -4.04 -2.49 2.12
N ASN A 272 -5.15 -3.16 2.43
CA ASN A 272 -5.15 -4.60 2.74
C ASN A 272 -4.67 -5.44 1.56
N SER A 273 -4.98 -5.05 0.31
CA SER A 273 -4.49 -5.74 -0.88
C SER A 273 -2.97 -5.75 -0.96
N VAL A 274 -2.35 -4.65 -0.55
CA VAL A 274 -0.90 -4.50 -0.52
C VAL A 274 -0.30 -5.37 0.59
N GLY A 275 -0.93 -5.41 1.78
CA GLY A 275 -0.55 -6.30 2.88
C GLY A 275 -0.62 -7.78 2.48
N LEU A 276 -1.71 -8.19 1.83
CA LEU A 276 -1.87 -9.55 1.31
C LEU A 276 -0.79 -9.90 0.30
N SER A 277 -0.53 -9.04 -0.70
CA SER A 277 0.52 -9.27 -1.71
C SER A 277 1.89 -9.45 -1.06
N THR A 278 2.23 -8.66 -0.04
CA THR A 278 3.51 -8.78 0.67
C THR A 278 3.61 -10.12 1.41
N LEU A 279 2.57 -10.52 2.15
CA LEU A 279 2.58 -11.80 2.87
C LEU A 279 2.60 -13.00 1.90
N CYS A 280 1.86 -12.95 0.80
CA CYS A 280 1.89 -13.98 -0.23
C CYS A 280 3.28 -14.08 -0.89
N HIS A 281 3.93 -12.94 -1.16
CA HIS A 281 5.31 -12.92 -1.64
C HIS A 281 6.25 -13.56 -0.61
N ALA A 282 6.16 -13.17 0.66
CA ALA A 282 6.97 -13.73 1.73
C ALA A 282 6.80 -15.25 1.88
N ILE A 283 5.59 -15.79 1.68
CA ILE A 283 5.37 -17.26 1.63
C ILE A 283 6.21 -17.91 0.54
N THR A 284 6.24 -17.33 -0.66
CA THR A 284 6.97 -17.92 -1.79
C THR A 284 8.49 -17.81 -1.64
N MET A 285 8.96 -16.82 -0.90
CA MET A 285 10.39 -16.60 -0.63
C MET A 285 10.91 -17.36 0.59
N SER A 286 10.02 -17.96 1.39
CA SER A 286 10.39 -18.66 2.61
C SER A 286 10.38 -20.17 2.40
N THR A 287 11.46 -20.82 2.82
CA THR A 287 11.56 -22.29 2.84
C THR A 287 11.34 -22.86 4.24
N ARG A 288 11.32 -22.02 5.30
CA ARG A 288 10.97 -22.44 6.67
C ARG A 288 9.46 -22.58 6.81
N LYS A 289 9.02 -23.73 7.28
CA LYS A 289 7.59 -24.09 7.40
C LYS A 289 6.88 -23.30 8.50
N ASP A 290 7.55 -22.95 9.59
CA ASP A 290 7.01 -22.11 10.66
C ASP A 290 6.66 -20.71 10.15
N LEU A 291 7.52 -20.11 9.32
CA LEU A 291 7.23 -18.82 8.68
C LEU A 291 6.03 -18.90 7.76
N ALA A 292 5.95 -19.93 6.92
CA ALA A 292 4.82 -20.15 6.03
C ALA A 292 3.50 -20.23 6.80
N VAL A 293 3.46 -20.92 7.94
CA VAL A 293 2.27 -20.98 8.82
C VAL A 293 1.91 -19.61 9.37
N HIS A 294 2.88 -18.84 9.88
CA HIS A 294 2.63 -17.48 10.36
C HIS A 294 2.05 -16.58 9.28
N TYR A 295 2.64 -16.56 8.09
CA TYR A 295 2.15 -15.77 6.97
C TYR A 295 0.73 -16.17 6.54
N MET A 296 0.42 -17.46 6.43
CA MET A 296 -0.92 -17.96 6.05
C MET A 296 -1.99 -17.57 7.06
N LEU A 297 -1.70 -17.64 8.36
CA LEU A 297 -2.61 -17.18 9.41
C LEU A 297 -2.93 -15.69 9.25
N PHE A 298 -1.93 -14.85 9.02
CA PHE A 298 -2.13 -13.42 8.82
C PHE A 298 -2.82 -13.09 7.50
N VAL A 299 -2.56 -13.83 6.43
CA VAL A 299 -3.34 -13.73 5.18
C VAL A 299 -4.84 -13.89 5.46
N THR A 300 -5.19 -14.95 6.21
CA THR A 300 -6.60 -15.20 6.59
C THR A 300 -7.19 -14.07 7.43
N GLU A 301 -6.43 -13.54 8.39
CA GLU A 301 -6.90 -12.44 9.25
C GLU A 301 -7.08 -11.13 8.45
N ILE A 302 -6.16 -10.80 7.54
CA ILE A 302 -6.27 -9.62 6.67
C ILE A 302 -7.46 -9.75 5.71
N MET A 303 -7.71 -10.94 5.15
CA MET A 303 -8.88 -11.15 4.29
C MET A 303 -10.20 -10.89 5.04
N LYS A 304 -10.33 -11.38 6.27
CA LYS A 304 -11.50 -11.11 7.12
C LYS A 304 -11.63 -9.62 7.46
N TYR A 305 -10.51 -8.98 7.76
CA TYR A 305 -10.46 -7.55 8.05
C TYR A 305 -10.83 -6.72 6.80
N GLY A 306 -10.29 -7.05 5.63
CA GLY A 306 -10.62 -6.39 4.37
C GLY A 306 -12.09 -6.53 3.99
N ALA A 307 -12.67 -7.72 4.16
CA ALA A 307 -14.11 -7.96 3.93
C ALA A 307 -14.99 -7.09 4.84
N ALA A 308 -14.60 -6.90 6.11
CA ALA A 308 -15.32 -6.02 7.03
C ALA A 308 -15.25 -4.54 6.61
N GLY A 309 -14.10 -4.08 6.11
CA GLY A 309 -13.94 -2.71 5.59
C GLY A 309 -14.76 -2.47 4.33
N LEU A 310 -14.75 -3.41 3.39
CA LEU A 310 -15.56 -3.34 2.17
C LEU A 310 -17.07 -3.31 2.53
N LYS A 311 -17.49 -4.17 3.44
CA LYS A 311 -18.90 -4.18 3.92
C LYS A 311 -19.30 -2.81 4.44
N LEU A 312 -18.47 -2.19 5.29
CA LEU A 312 -18.75 -0.88 5.87
C LEU A 312 -18.79 0.24 4.81
N LEU A 313 -17.88 0.20 3.80
CA LEU A 313 -17.92 1.13 2.67
C LEU A 313 -19.23 1.02 1.87
N VAL A 314 -19.69 -0.21 1.61
CA VAL A 314 -20.94 -0.48 0.87
C VAL A 314 -22.16 -0.02 1.68
N GLU A 315 -22.25 -0.37 2.97
CA GLU A 315 -23.35 0.02 3.86
C GLU A 315 -23.50 1.55 4.03
N ARG A 316 -22.38 2.30 3.90
CA ARG A 316 -22.36 3.76 3.94
C ARG A 316 -22.61 4.42 2.57
N GLY A 317 -22.73 3.64 1.49
CA GLY A 317 -22.82 4.19 0.13
C GLY A 317 -21.54 4.91 -0.32
N TRP A 318 -20.39 4.55 0.25
CA TRP A 318 -19.09 5.17 -0.03
C TRP A 318 -18.25 4.40 -1.05
N MET A 319 -18.69 3.21 -1.42
CA MET A 319 -18.02 2.40 -2.43
C MET A 319 -18.57 2.71 -3.80
N GLU A 320 -17.74 3.35 -4.63
CA GLU A 320 -18.05 3.48 -6.05
C GLU A 320 -17.97 2.11 -6.72
N GLN A 321 -18.99 1.77 -7.50
CA GLN A 321 -19.06 0.47 -8.13
C GLN A 321 -18.04 0.37 -9.27
N PRO A 322 -17.13 -0.62 -9.23
CA PRO A 322 -16.28 -0.90 -10.37
C PRO A 322 -17.10 -1.24 -11.62
N PRO A 323 -16.63 -0.91 -12.82
CA PRO A 323 -17.31 -1.26 -14.05
C PRO A 323 -17.64 -2.75 -14.10
N GLN A 324 -18.90 -3.07 -14.40
CA GLN A 324 -19.42 -4.44 -14.41
C GLN A 324 -19.81 -4.88 -15.81
N GLN A 325 -19.77 -6.19 -16.03
CA GLN A 325 -20.44 -6.82 -17.17
C GLN A 325 -21.96 -6.71 -17.00
N GLU A 326 -22.68 -6.56 -18.12
CA GLU A 326 -24.15 -6.58 -18.14
C GLU A 326 -24.69 -7.90 -17.57
N ASP A 327 -25.75 -7.81 -16.77
CA ASP A 327 -26.45 -9.01 -16.30
C ASP A 327 -27.27 -9.60 -17.43
N ARG A 328 -26.72 -10.64 -18.07
CA ARG A 328 -27.38 -11.32 -19.19
C ARG A 328 -28.71 -11.99 -18.81
N LYS A 329 -28.92 -12.27 -17.51
CA LYS A 329 -30.21 -12.81 -17.03
C LYS A 329 -31.31 -11.74 -17.05
N ASP A 330 -30.94 -10.48 -16.76
CA ASP A 330 -31.88 -9.37 -16.86
C ASP A 330 -32.17 -8.97 -18.28
N LEU A 331 -31.22 -9.10 -19.21
CA LEU A 331 -31.40 -8.86 -20.63
C LEU A 331 -32.28 -9.97 -21.30
N SER A 332 -32.46 -11.09 -20.66
CA SER A 332 -33.28 -12.20 -21.15
C SER A 332 -34.72 -12.21 -20.64
N LYS A 333 -35.09 -11.24 -19.78
CA LYS A 333 -36.46 -11.01 -19.31
C LYS A 333 -37.22 -10.07 -20.24
#